data_f7677137afea7f049474357da194dca2
#
_entry.id   f7677137afea7f049474357da194dca2
#
_cell.length_a   1.000
_cell.length_b   1.000
_cell.length_c   1.000
_cell.angle_alpha   90.00
_cell.angle_beta   90.00
_cell.angle_gamma   90.00
#
_symmetry.space_group_name_H-M   'P 1'
#
loop_
_entity.id
_entity.type
_entity.pdbx_description
1 polymer ?
#
loop_
_entity_poly.entity_id
_entity_poly.type
_entity_poly.pdbx_seq_one_letter_code
_entity_poly.pdbx_strand_id
1 'polypeptide(L)'
;MRFPARMALNNGVQMDRLGFGLYKVPPADAGLLVATALTAGYRRFDTAAMYGNEVGVGRGIGGAIGDAAQADSAVGTTGGSGEAVHNLMREDVFVTTKVWNDHHGYDATLRAFDTSISNLGLDYIDLYLIHWPCAGKGLFVETYKAMETLYREGKVRAIGVSNFQPGHLEELMHKAEVVPAVNQVELHPWLQQTSLRTLHEQLGIATEAWSPLGRGQVLADPAIVSLAHKHARTPAQIILRWHLQLGNLVIPKASSAERIKENFDVFDFELDSGDMDGIAGLERHHRTGSHPDNVN
;
A
#
# COMPACT_ATOMS: atom_id res chain seq x y z
N MET A 1 -0.20 17.22 18.22
CA MET A 1 1.07 16.89 17.52
C MET A 1 0.73 16.57 16.07
N ARG A 2 1.29 17.25 15.08
CA ARG A 2 1.07 16.85 13.68
C ARG A 2 1.74 15.49 13.46
N PHE A 3 0.98 14.47 13.14
CA PHE A 3 1.54 13.18 12.73
C PHE A 3 2.38 13.38 11.46
N PRO A 4 3.62 12.87 11.42
CA PRO A 4 4.44 13.00 10.22
C PRO A 4 3.80 12.23 9.07
N ALA A 5 3.74 12.86 7.90
CA ALA A 5 3.20 12.24 6.68
C ALA A 5 4.03 11.03 6.21
N ARG A 6 5.30 10.94 6.63
CA ARG A 6 6.25 9.85 6.34
C ARG A 6 6.68 9.12 7.61
N MET A 7 7.07 7.87 7.45
CA MET A 7 7.77 7.10 8.48
C MET A 7 9.03 6.43 7.90
N ALA A 8 10.02 6.23 8.75
CA ALA A 8 11.17 5.40 8.40
C ALA A 8 10.82 3.93 8.62
N LEU A 9 11.06 3.07 7.64
CA LEU A 9 11.03 1.63 7.78
C LEU A 9 12.24 1.15 8.60
N ASN A 10 12.26 -0.11 9.02
CA ASN A 10 13.35 -0.67 9.84
C ASN A 10 14.73 -0.64 9.17
N ASN A 11 14.78 -0.51 7.86
CA ASN A 11 16.01 -0.34 7.08
C ASN A 11 16.34 1.12 6.72
N GLY A 12 15.60 2.11 7.29
CA GLY A 12 15.81 3.54 7.09
C GLY A 12 15.13 4.13 5.86
N VAL A 13 14.55 3.33 4.98
CA VAL A 13 13.81 3.83 3.81
C VAL A 13 12.59 4.62 4.27
N GLN A 14 12.43 5.84 3.72
CA GLN A 14 11.30 6.70 4.03
C GLN A 14 10.08 6.31 3.18
N MET A 15 8.94 6.14 3.82
CA MET A 15 7.69 5.72 3.18
C MET A 15 6.53 6.64 3.60
N ASP A 16 5.78 7.17 2.62
CA ASP A 16 4.58 7.96 2.91
C ASP A 16 3.53 7.08 3.61
N ARG A 17 2.92 7.58 4.68
CA ARG A 17 1.93 6.80 5.45
C ARG A 17 0.65 6.54 4.67
N LEU A 18 0.27 7.45 3.79
CA LEU A 18 -0.88 7.32 2.92
C LEU A 18 -0.42 7.01 1.49
N GLY A 19 -0.82 5.86 0.96
CA GLY A 19 -0.59 5.44 -0.42
C GLY A 19 -1.89 5.26 -1.19
N PHE A 20 -1.79 5.04 -2.48
CA PHE A 20 -2.90 4.79 -3.38
C PHE A 20 -2.92 3.33 -3.82
N GLY A 21 -3.98 2.60 -3.43
CA GLY A 21 -4.16 1.19 -3.76
C GLY A 21 -4.79 1.00 -5.14
N LEU A 22 -4.26 0.05 -5.92
CA LEU A 22 -4.69 -0.23 -7.29
C LEU A 22 -5.38 -1.60 -7.47
N TYR A 23 -5.73 -2.28 -6.37
CA TYR A 23 -6.49 -3.52 -6.44
C TYR A 23 -7.85 -3.31 -7.11
N LYS A 24 -8.20 -4.19 -8.08
CA LYS A 24 -9.43 -4.10 -8.89
C LYS A 24 -9.56 -2.79 -9.69
N VAL A 25 -8.45 -2.16 -10.00
CA VAL A 25 -8.41 -1.11 -11.03
C VAL A 25 -8.19 -1.80 -12.37
N PRO A 26 -9.07 -1.59 -13.37
CA PRO A 26 -8.88 -2.13 -14.71
C PRO A 26 -7.54 -1.66 -15.30
N PRO A 27 -6.80 -2.51 -16.04
CA PRO A 27 -5.52 -2.14 -16.63
C PRO A 27 -5.58 -0.86 -17.49
N ALA A 28 -6.68 -0.66 -18.21
CA ALA A 28 -6.88 0.52 -19.06
C ALA A 28 -6.99 1.83 -18.26
N ASP A 29 -7.50 1.78 -17.03
CA ASP A 29 -7.75 2.95 -16.18
C ASP A 29 -6.58 3.27 -15.26
N ALA A 30 -5.66 2.33 -15.07
CA ALA A 30 -4.62 2.43 -14.05
C ALA A 30 -3.72 3.66 -14.25
N GLY A 31 -3.30 3.93 -15.48
CA GLY A 31 -2.46 5.10 -15.80
C GLY A 31 -3.14 6.42 -15.46
N LEU A 32 -4.41 6.58 -15.85
CA LEU A 32 -5.19 7.79 -15.56
C LEU A 32 -5.39 7.97 -14.05
N LEU A 33 -5.71 6.90 -13.30
CA LEU A 33 -5.92 7.00 -11.86
C LEU A 33 -4.61 7.31 -11.12
N VAL A 34 -3.48 6.77 -11.57
CA VAL A 34 -2.15 7.11 -11.03
C VAL A 34 -1.85 8.60 -11.26
N ALA A 35 -2.04 9.11 -12.48
CA ALA A 35 -1.82 10.53 -12.78
C ALA A 35 -2.74 11.45 -11.95
N THR A 36 -4.01 11.04 -11.77
CA THR A 36 -4.97 11.77 -10.91
C THR A 36 -4.53 11.78 -9.45
N ALA A 37 -4.04 10.64 -8.94
CA ALA A 37 -3.56 10.54 -7.57
C ALA A 37 -2.27 11.37 -7.36
N LEU A 38 -1.34 11.36 -8.32
CA LEU A 38 -0.16 12.24 -8.30
C LEU A 38 -0.55 13.71 -8.22
N THR A 39 -1.52 14.15 -9.03
CA THR A 39 -2.06 15.52 -9.00
C THR A 39 -2.71 15.85 -7.65
N ALA A 40 -3.35 14.88 -6.99
CA ALA A 40 -3.92 15.07 -5.65
C ALA A 40 -2.86 15.10 -4.52
N GLY A 41 -1.59 14.79 -4.83
CA GLY A 41 -0.50 14.81 -3.87
C GLY A 41 0.03 13.45 -3.43
N TYR A 42 -0.56 12.33 -3.87
CA TYR A 42 -0.01 11.00 -3.59
C TYR A 42 1.39 10.85 -4.21
N ARG A 43 2.25 10.17 -3.48
CA ARG A 43 3.61 9.81 -3.93
C ARG A 43 3.89 8.31 -3.72
N ARG A 44 2.92 7.55 -3.25
CA ARG A 44 3.05 6.11 -3.00
C ARG A 44 1.93 5.35 -3.68
N PHE A 45 2.29 4.30 -4.44
CA PHE A 45 1.39 3.47 -5.24
C PHE A 45 1.60 2.00 -4.91
N ASP A 46 0.49 1.28 -4.67
CA ASP A 46 0.48 -0.14 -4.36
C ASP A 46 -0.24 -0.93 -5.44
N THR A 47 0.51 -1.77 -6.13
CA THR A 47 0.01 -2.72 -7.12
C THR A 47 0.47 -4.15 -6.79
N ALA A 48 0.24 -5.10 -7.68
CA ALA A 48 0.72 -6.48 -7.61
C ALA A 48 0.67 -7.13 -8.99
N ALA A 49 1.54 -8.11 -9.24
CA ALA A 49 1.54 -8.88 -10.48
C ALA A 49 0.14 -9.46 -10.80
N MET A 50 -0.56 -9.99 -9.78
CA MET A 50 -1.91 -10.55 -9.92
C MET A 50 -2.98 -9.55 -10.37
N TYR A 51 -2.77 -8.24 -10.17
CA TYR A 51 -3.77 -7.25 -10.57
C TYR A 51 -3.80 -7.02 -12.08
N GLY A 52 -2.74 -7.42 -12.81
CA GLY A 52 -2.63 -7.30 -14.25
C GLY A 52 -2.55 -5.86 -14.75
N ASN A 53 -2.28 -4.90 -13.86
CA ASN A 53 -2.32 -3.48 -14.18
C ASN A 53 -0.97 -2.77 -14.05
N GLU A 54 0.13 -3.50 -13.81
CA GLU A 54 1.47 -2.95 -13.63
C GLU A 54 1.91 -2.06 -14.81
N VAL A 55 1.62 -2.47 -16.05
CA VAL A 55 1.93 -1.67 -17.25
C VAL A 55 1.22 -0.32 -17.22
N GLY A 56 -0.06 -0.30 -16.81
CA GLY A 56 -0.82 0.94 -16.67
C GLY A 56 -0.26 1.83 -15.56
N VAL A 57 0.12 1.23 -14.43
CA VAL A 57 0.76 1.95 -13.31
C VAL A 57 2.07 2.57 -13.76
N GLY A 58 2.93 1.81 -14.42
CA GLY A 58 4.20 2.30 -14.95
C GLY A 58 4.04 3.47 -15.92
N ARG A 59 3.05 3.40 -16.82
CA ARG A 59 2.73 4.52 -17.74
C ARG A 59 2.29 5.77 -17.00
N GLY A 60 1.45 5.63 -15.98
CA GLY A 60 0.99 6.77 -15.18
C GLY A 60 2.12 7.45 -14.41
N ILE A 61 3.05 6.66 -13.87
CA ILE A 61 4.25 7.15 -13.19
C ILE A 61 5.20 7.79 -14.19
N GLY A 62 5.53 7.10 -15.29
CA GLY A 62 6.45 7.58 -16.32
C GLY A 62 6.00 8.89 -16.98
N GLY A 63 4.68 9.07 -17.15
CA GLY A 63 4.12 10.33 -17.65
C GLY A 63 4.31 11.53 -16.71
N ALA A 64 4.51 11.29 -15.40
CA ALA A 64 4.77 12.33 -14.40
C ALA A 64 6.27 12.55 -14.14
N ILE A 65 7.09 11.52 -14.35
CA ILE A 65 8.56 11.54 -14.28
C ILE A 65 9.12 11.89 -15.67
N GLY A 66 8.57 12.87 -16.35
CA GLY A 66 9.00 13.19 -17.70
C GLY A 66 10.37 13.85 -17.75
N ASP A 67 11.27 13.35 -18.61
CA ASP A 67 12.43 14.09 -19.07
C ASP A 67 11.96 15.42 -19.66
N ALA A 68 12.49 16.52 -19.17
CA ALA A 68 12.29 17.86 -19.74
C ALA A 68 12.67 17.95 -21.25
N ALA A 69 13.26 16.89 -21.79
CA ALA A 69 13.67 16.78 -23.21
C ALA A 69 12.56 16.27 -24.16
N GLN A 70 11.45 15.71 -23.68
CA GLN A 70 10.35 15.19 -24.52
C GLN A 70 9.06 16.01 -24.45
N ALA A 71 9.00 17.10 -23.69
CA ALA A 71 7.83 17.96 -23.55
C ALA A 71 7.45 18.73 -24.82
N ASP A 72 8.32 18.78 -25.85
CA ASP A 72 8.09 19.55 -27.08
C ASP A 72 7.32 18.82 -28.18
N SER A 73 6.93 17.56 -28.00
CA SER A 73 6.25 16.79 -29.07
C SER A 73 4.81 16.34 -28.78
N ALA A 74 4.23 16.68 -27.63
CA ALA A 74 2.83 16.37 -27.33
C ALA A 74 1.92 17.56 -27.66
N VAL A 75 1.57 17.71 -28.93
CA VAL A 75 0.51 18.60 -29.42
C VAL A 75 -0.85 18.07 -28.94
N GLY A 76 -1.52 18.90 -28.13
CA GLY A 76 -2.98 19.07 -28.17
C GLY A 76 -3.87 18.02 -27.54
N THR A 77 -4.21 18.22 -26.26
CA THR A 77 -5.59 18.06 -25.80
C THR A 77 -5.91 19.19 -24.84
N THR A 78 -6.74 20.10 -25.33
CA THR A 78 -7.36 21.21 -24.61
C THR A 78 -8.39 20.69 -23.62
N GLY A 79 -8.38 21.23 -22.38
CA GLY A 79 -9.55 21.25 -21.53
C GLY A 79 -9.38 20.67 -20.13
N GLY A 80 -8.89 21.47 -19.19
CA GLY A 80 -8.95 21.20 -17.77
C GLY A 80 -7.86 21.94 -17.02
N SER A 81 -8.22 22.94 -16.22
CA SER A 81 -7.33 23.74 -15.37
C SER A 81 -6.83 22.90 -14.17
N GLY A 82 -5.99 21.91 -14.44
CA GLY A 82 -5.21 21.19 -13.44
C GLY A 82 -3.74 21.46 -13.76
N GLU A 83 -2.99 22.04 -12.84
CA GLU A 83 -1.54 22.11 -12.95
C GLU A 83 -1.02 20.68 -13.14
N ALA A 84 -0.50 20.40 -14.32
CA ALA A 84 0.13 19.12 -14.60
C ALA A 84 1.33 18.99 -13.66
N VAL A 85 1.39 17.88 -12.93
CA VAL A 85 2.56 17.54 -12.09
C VAL A 85 3.67 17.10 -13.04
N HIS A 86 4.36 18.10 -13.64
CA HIS A 86 5.55 17.87 -14.45
C HIS A 86 6.78 18.08 -13.57
N ASN A 87 7.80 17.25 -13.77
CA ASN A 87 9.11 17.27 -13.11
C ASN A 87 9.22 16.52 -11.78
N LEU A 88 8.49 15.44 -11.56
CA LEU A 88 8.85 14.50 -10.50
C LEU A 88 10.07 13.70 -10.92
N MET A 89 10.97 13.46 -9.96
CA MET A 89 12.04 12.49 -10.11
C MET A 89 11.56 11.10 -9.72
N ARG A 90 12.19 10.03 -10.21
CA ARG A 90 11.84 8.65 -9.83
C ARG A 90 11.87 8.44 -8.30
N GLU A 91 12.77 9.10 -7.60
CA GLU A 91 12.93 9.04 -6.14
C GLU A 91 11.80 9.74 -5.36
N ASP A 92 11.02 10.60 -6.01
CA ASP A 92 9.84 11.25 -5.40
C ASP A 92 8.64 10.31 -5.33
N VAL A 93 8.68 9.17 -6.05
CA VAL A 93 7.58 8.21 -6.12
C VAL A 93 7.99 6.88 -5.52
N PHE A 94 7.16 6.36 -4.63
CA PHE A 94 7.35 5.08 -3.97
C PHE A 94 6.41 4.03 -4.57
N VAL A 95 6.94 2.94 -5.11
CA VAL A 95 6.19 1.90 -5.80
C VAL A 95 6.30 0.58 -5.07
N THR A 96 5.15 0.02 -4.72
CA THR A 96 5.03 -1.34 -4.17
C THR A 96 4.42 -2.26 -5.22
N THR A 97 5.04 -3.42 -5.43
CA THR A 97 4.40 -4.55 -6.10
C THR A 97 4.65 -5.84 -5.34
N LYS A 98 4.01 -6.95 -5.77
CA LYS A 98 3.97 -8.20 -5.01
C LYS A 98 4.13 -9.40 -5.91
N VAL A 99 4.95 -10.38 -5.46
CA VAL A 99 5.00 -11.69 -6.11
C VAL A 99 3.72 -12.47 -5.85
N TRP A 100 3.14 -13.04 -6.90
CA TRP A 100 1.92 -13.83 -6.78
C TRP A 100 2.21 -15.27 -6.37
N ASN A 101 1.21 -15.95 -5.82
CA ASN A 101 1.26 -17.28 -5.23
C ASN A 101 1.84 -18.37 -6.15
N ASP A 102 1.61 -18.26 -7.48
CA ASP A 102 2.07 -19.26 -8.46
C ASP A 102 3.56 -19.11 -8.79
N HIS A 103 4.18 -18.05 -8.29
CA HIS A 103 5.60 -17.73 -8.52
C HIS A 103 6.43 -17.84 -7.23
N HIS A 104 5.94 -18.56 -6.23
CA HIS A 104 6.71 -18.87 -5.03
C HIS A 104 7.87 -19.82 -5.33
N GLY A 105 8.92 -19.75 -4.54
CA GLY A 105 10.21 -20.41 -4.70
C GLY A 105 11.27 -19.49 -5.28
N TYR A 106 12.54 -19.82 -5.05
CA TYR A 106 13.66 -18.92 -5.32
C TYR A 106 13.73 -18.44 -6.78
N ASP A 107 13.92 -19.36 -7.73
CA ASP A 107 14.10 -19.01 -9.16
C ASP A 107 12.82 -18.43 -9.79
N ALA A 108 11.65 -18.94 -9.35
CA ALA A 108 10.37 -18.44 -9.84
C ALA A 108 10.12 -16.99 -9.41
N THR A 109 10.51 -16.64 -8.19
CA THR A 109 10.40 -15.28 -7.68
C THR A 109 11.31 -14.30 -8.41
N LEU A 110 12.56 -14.70 -8.75
CA LEU A 110 13.46 -13.85 -9.53
C LEU A 110 12.87 -13.57 -10.92
N ARG A 111 12.34 -14.59 -11.62
CA ARG A 111 11.68 -14.39 -12.92
C ARG A 111 10.42 -13.53 -12.82
N ALA A 112 9.63 -13.70 -11.75
CA ALA A 112 8.44 -12.87 -11.51
C ALA A 112 8.81 -11.41 -11.29
N PHE A 113 9.90 -11.15 -10.56
CA PHE A 113 10.44 -9.80 -10.38
C PHE A 113 10.84 -9.16 -11.71
N ASP A 114 11.60 -9.89 -12.56
CA ASP A 114 12.02 -9.38 -13.87
C ASP A 114 10.81 -9.03 -14.76
N THR A 115 9.73 -9.80 -14.65
CA THR A 115 8.47 -9.49 -15.33
C THR A 115 7.81 -8.24 -14.77
N SER A 116 7.71 -8.12 -13.45
CA SER A 116 7.08 -6.96 -12.79
C SER A 116 7.83 -5.65 -13.08
N ILE A 117 9.17 -5.65 -12.98
CA ILE A 117 9.97 -4.45 -13.24
C ILE A 117 9.88 -4.02 -14.71
N SER A 118 9.86 -5.00 -15.63
CA SER A 118 9.64 -4.74 -17.06
C SER A 118 8.24 -4.15 -17.32
N ASN A 119 7.19 -4.70 -16.71
CA ASN A 119 5.82 -4.20 -16.84
C ASN A 119 5.68 -2.77 -16.31
N LEU A 120 6.33 -2.48 -15.17
CA LEU A 120 6.34 -1.14 -14.57
C LEU A 120 7.21 -0.15 -15.34
N GLY A 121 8.17 -0.63 -16.14
CA GLY A 121 9.13 0.21 -16.86
C GLY A 121 10.02 1.03 -15.91
N LEU A 122 10.42 0.44 -14.80
CA LEU A 122 11.23 1.08 -13.75
C LEU A 122 12.59 0.40 -13.63
N ASP A 123 13.59 1.13 -13.12
CA ASP A 123 14.93 0.59 -12.86
C ASP A 123 15.03 -0.14 -11.51
N TYR A 124 14.18 0.21 -10.56
CA TYR A 124 14.08 -0.42 -9.24
C TYR A 124 12.65 -0.35 -8.70
N ILE A 125 12.35 -1.21 -7.72
CA ILE A 125 11.09 -1.20 -6.96
C ILE A 125 11.39 -0.75 -5.53
N ASP A 126 10.53 0.10 -4.95
CA ASP A 126 10.75 0.61 -3.60
C ASP A 126 10.41 -0.43 -2.53
N LEU A 127 9.32 -1.18 -2.71
CA LEU A 127 8.93 -2.26 -1.79
C LEU A 127 8.40 -3.47 -2.57
N TYR A 128 9.01 -4.63 -2.37
CA TYR A 128 8.55 -5.89 -2.94
C TYR A 128 8.00 -6.81 -1.85
N LEU A 129 6.78 -7.32 -2.02
CA LEU A 129 6.09 -8.12 -1.02
C LEU A 129 5.80 -9.54 -1.51
N ILE A 130 5.82 -10.52 -0.61
CA ILE A 130 5.10 -11.79 -0.81
C ILE A 130 3.61 -11.49 -0.64
N HIS A 131 2.76 -11.80 -1.63
CA HIS A 131 1.34 -11.41 -1.61
C HIS A 131 0.53 -12.19 -0.57
N TRP A 132 0.77 -13.51 -0.46
CA TRP A 132 0.18 -14.40 0.54
C TRP A 132 1.22 -15.41 1.01
N PRO A 133 1.16 -15.89 2.26
CA PRO A 133 2.11 -16.90 2.74
C PRO A 133 2.00 -18.23 1.99
N CYS A 134 0.80 -18.64 1.57
CA CYS A 134 0.54 -19.95 0.96
C CYS A 134 1.25 -21.07 1.72
N ALA A 135 0.98 -21.14 3.05
CA ALA A 135 1.72 -22.01 3.97
C ALA A 135 1.67 -23.48 3.54
N GLY A 136 0.57 -23.93 2.92
CA GLY A 136 0.44 -25.28 2.40
C GLY A 136 1.44 -25.64 1.29
N LYS A 137 2.01 -24.63 0.60
CA LYS A 137 3.07 -24.86 -0.41
C LYS A 137 4.46 -24.99 0.23
N GLY A 138 4.68 -24.47 1.43
CA GLY A 138 5.97 -24.48 2.13
C GLY A 138 7.09 -23.70 1.43
N LEU A 139 6.77 -22.75 0.54
CA LEU A 139 7.74 -22.09 -0.33
C LEU A 139 8.01 -20.63 0.02
N PHE A 140 7.30 -20.02 0.99
CA PHE A 140 7.44 -18.59 1.26
C PHE A 140 8.84 -18.23 1.79
N VAL A 141 9.53 -19.14 2.47
CA VAL A 141 10.91 -18.92 2.93
C VAL A 141 11.87 -18.81 1.74
N GLU A 142 11.79 -19.75 0.78
CA GLU A 142 12.63 -19.70 -0.42
C GLU A 142 12.28 -18.49 -1.31
N THR A 143 11.00 -18.11 -1.35
CA THR A 143 10.53 -16.88 -1.99
C THR A 143 11.20 -15.67 -1.35
N TYR A 144 11.20 -15.60 -0.01
CA TYR A 144 11.80 -14.49 0.71
C TYR A 144 13.32 -14.41 0.53
N LYS A 145 14.04 -15.53 0.48
CA LYS A 145 15.47 -15.58 0.17
C LYS A 145 15.79 -15.01 -1.22
N ALA A 146 14.94 -15.25 -2.21
CA ALA A 146 15.08 -14.60 -3.52
C ALA A 146 14.92 -13.08 -3.41
N MET A 147 13.96 -12.62 -2.61
CA MET A 147 13.77 -11.19 -2.34
C MET A 147 14.95 -10.58 -1.59
N GLU A 148 15.57 -11.29 -0.66
CA GLU A 148 16.81 -10.86 0.01
C GLU A 148 17.96 -10.71 -0.99
N THR A 149 18.03 -11.56 -2.00
CA THR A 149 19.02 -11.44 -3.09
C THR A 149 18.77 -10.17 -3.90
N LEU A 150 17.52 -9.93 -4.32
CA LEU A 150 17.16 -8.69 -5.03
C LEU A 150 17.44 -7.42 -4.19
N TYR A 151 17.25 -7.50 -2.88
CA TYR A 151 17.55 -6.43 -1.94
C TYR A 151 19.06 -6.15 -1.86
N ARG A 152 19.91 -7.19 -1.74
CA ARG A 152 21.37 -7.04 -1.72
C ARG A 152 21.93 -6.53 -3.05
N GLU A 153 21.29 -6.87 -4.17
CA GLU A 153 21.61 -6.37 -5.51
C GLU A 153 21.14 -4.92 -5.76
N GLY A 154 20.40 -4.33 -4.82
CA GLY A 154 19.86 -2.97 -4.95
C GLY A 154 18.69 -2.85 -5.94
N LYS A 155 18.14 -3.96 -6.42
CA LYS A 155 16.99 -3.98 -7.32
C LYS A 155 15.68 -3.62 -6.62
N VAL A 156 15.61 -3.84 -5.30
CA VAL A 156 14.53 -3.41 -4.42
C VAL A 156 15.09 -2.66 -3.23
N ARG A 157 14.42 -1.59 -2.80
CA ARG A 157 14.86 -0.75 -1.68
C ARG A 157 14.43 -1.31 -0.32
N ALA A 158 13.32 -2.03 -0.29
CA ALA A 158 12.79 -2.72 0.89
C ALA A 158 12.06 -3.99 0.47
N ILE A 159 12.06 -4.99 1.35
CA ILE A 159 11.32 -6.24 1.18
C ILE A 159 10.40 -6.46 2.36
N GLY A 160 9.29 -7.13 2.12
CA GLY A 160 8.31 -7.41 3.14
C GLY A 160 7.34 -8.51 2.74
N VAL A 161 6.27 -8.60 3.49
CA VAL A 161 5.28 -9.65 3.33
C VAL A 161 3.87 -9.07 3.35
N SER A 162 2.90 -9.84 2.91
CA SER A 162 1.49 -9.50 3.03
C SER A 162 0.69 -10.72 3.52
N ASN A 163 -0.27 -10.47 4.40
CA ASN A 163 -1.16 -11.48 4.98
C ASN A 163 -0.47 -12.53 5.88
N PHE A 164 0.72 -12.24 6.37
CA PHE A 164 1.41 -13.13 7.30
C PHE A 164 0.79 -13.05 8.69
N GLN A 165 0.44 -14.20 9.26
CA GLN A 165 -0.02 -14.37 10.64
C GLN A 165 1.19 -14.62 11.57
N PRO A 166 1.01 -14.57 12.90
CA PRO A 166 2.13 -14.74 13.86
C PRO A 166 2.99 -15.97 13.57
N GLY A 167 2.40 -17.15 13.33
CA GLY A 167 3.15 -18.36 13.03
C GLY A 167 3.95 -18.30 11.72
N HIS A 168 3.43 -17.60 10.70
CA HIS A 168 4.17 -17.40 9.45
C HIS A 168 5.37 -16.47 9.65
N LEU A 169 5.21 -15.41 10.45
CA LEU A 169 6.30 -14.49 10.80
C LEU A 169 7.36 -15.20 11.63
N GLU A 170 6.97 -15.99 12.63
CA GLU A 170 7.89 -16.77 13.44
C GLU A 170 8.73 -17.72 12.59
N GLU A 171 8.10 -18.52 11.72
CA GLU A 171 8.82 -19.42 10.81
C GLU A 171 9.77 -18.66 9.88
N LEU A 172 9.31 -17.53 9.32
CA LEU A 172 10.14 -16.71 8.43
C LEU A 172 11.35 -16.16 9.18
N MET A 173 11.15 -15.55 10.35
CA MET A 173 12.19 -14.90 11.15
C MET A 173 13.29 -15.85 11.60
N HIS A 174 12.98 -17.15 11.76
CA HIS A 174 14.00 -18.16 12.07
C HIS A 174 14.96 -18.45 10.90
N LYS A 175 14.61 -18.09 9.66
CA LYS A 175 15.34 -18.45 8.44
C LYS A 175 15.74 -17.26 7.58
N ALA A 176 15.14 -16.10 7.79
CA ALA A 176 15.45 -14.87 7.09
C ALA A 176 16.67 -14.15 7.69
N GLU A 177 17.48 -13.52 6.82
CA GLU A 177 18.60 -12.66 7.23
C GLU A 177 18.15 -11.19 7.34
N VAL A 178 17.11 -10.80 6.60
CA VAL A 178 16.55 -9.45 6.58
C VAL A 178 15.16 -9.47 7.19
N VAL A 179 14.94 -8.66 8.22
CA VAL A 179 13.61 -8.50 8.83
C VAL A 179 12.67 -7.86 7.81
N PRO A 180 11.45 -8.40 7.60
CA PRO A 180 10.46 -7.75 6.74
C PRO A 180 10.23 -6.30 7.15
N ALA A 181 10.32 -5.38 6.18
CA ALA A 181 10.10 -3.96 6.49
C ALA A 181 8.61 -3.64 6.72
N VAL A 182 7.72 -4.39 6.06
CA VAL A 182 6.27 -4.21 6.10
C VAL A 182 5.59 -5.57 6.15
N ASN A 183 4.50 -5.68 6.93
CA ASN A 183 3.47 -6.69 6.73
C ASN A 183 2.15 -5.98 6.37
N GLN A 184 1.69 -6.19 5.14
CA GLN A 184 0.47 -5.60 4.61
C GLN A 184 -0.72 -6.54 4.88
N VAL A 185 -1.68 -6.14 5.72
CA VAL A 185 -2.76 -7.00 6.19
C VAL A 185 -4.13 -6.35 6.04
N GLU A 186 -5.20 -7.14 5.99
CA GLU A 186 -6.55 -6.60 6.14
C GLU A 186 -6.69 -5.94 7.50
N LEU A 187 -6.99 -4.65 7.50
CA LEU A 187 -7.18 -3.92 8.74
C LEU A 187 -8.14 -2.76 8.53
N HIS A 188 -9.17 -2.70 9.37
CA HIS A 188 -10.20 -1.67 9.38
C HIS A 188 -10.92 -1.71 10.75
N PRO A 189 -11.83 -0.77 11.09
CA PRO A 189 -12.46 -0.72 12.41
C PRO A 189 -13.13 -2.00 12.90
N TRP A 190 -13.62 -2.87 11.99
CA TRP A 190 -14.22 -4.16 12.35
C TRP A 190 -13.23 -5.33 12.42
N LEU A 191 -11.97 -5.10 12.00
CA LEU A 191 -10.86 -6.05 12.08
C LEU A 191 -9.57 -5.29 12.37
N GLN A 192 -9.29 -5.04 13.64
CA GLN A 192 -8.22 -4.11 14.05
C GLN A 192 -6.86 -4.76 14.20
N GLN A 193 -6.80 -6.11 14.17
CA GLN A 193 -5.54 -6.86 14.21
C GLN A 193 -4.62 -6.47 15.38
N THR A 194 -5.18 -6.13 16.55
CA THR A 194 -4.43 -5.56 17.67
C THR A 194 -3.22 -6.41 18.08
N SER A 195 -3.42 -7.73 18.28
CA SER A 195 -2.33 -8.64 18.66
C SER A 195 -1.24 -8.73 17.59
N LEU A 196 -1.63 -8.76 16.31
CA LEU A 196 -0.69 -8.80 15.20
C LEU A 196 0.10 -7.49 15.07
N ARG A 197 -0.56 -6.34 15.27
CA ARG A 197 0.11 -5.02 15.27
C ARG A 197 1.12 -4.90 16.41
N THR A 198 0.77 -5.40 17.62
CA THR A 198 1.71 -5.44 18.75
C THR A 198 2.93 -6.31 18.42
N LEU A 199 2.73 -7.46 17.77
CA LEU A 199 3.85 -8.29 17.31
C LEU A 199 4.71 -7.57 16.27
N HIS A 200 4.08 -6.87 15.32
CA HIS A 200 4.83 -6.08 14.31
C HIS A 200 5.70 -5.02 14.98
N GLU A 201 5.15 -4.29 15.95
CA GLU A 201 5.91 -3.26 16.70
C GLU A 201 7.12 -3.89 17.42
N GLN A 202 6.94 -5.04 18.09
CA GLN A 202 8.03 -5.76 18.76
C GLN A 202 9.13 -6.22 17.79
N LEU A 203 8.76 -6.59 16.56
CA LEU A 203 9.68 -7.05 15.53
C LEU A 203 10.26 -5.90 14.68
N GLY A 204 9.82 -4.67 14.89
CA GLY A 204 10.20 -3.52 14.06
C GLY A 204 9.64 -3.58 12.64
N ILE A 205 8.50 -4.25 12.44
CA ILE A 205 7.79 -4.38 11.16
C ILE A 205 6.70 -3.31 11.07
N ALA A 206 6.65 -2.56 10.00
CA ALA A 206 5.56 -1.60 9.79
C ALA A 206 4.25 -2.33 9.42
N THR A 207 3.15 -1.94 10.05
CA THR A 207 1.81 -2.44 9.71
C THR A 207 1.22 -1.61 8.58
N GLU A 208 0.86 -2.23 7.47
CA GLU A 208 0.13 -1.59 6.39
C GLU A 208 -1.28 -2.18 6.24
N ALA A 209 -2.29 -1.30 6.16
CA ALA A 209 -3.68 -1.69 6.03
C ALA A 209 -4.12 -1.76 4.57
N TRP A 210 -4.44 -2.96 4.06
CA TRP A 210 -5.23 -3.08 2.86
C TRP A 210 -6.73 -3.13 3.19
N SER A 211 -7.58 -2.70 2.25
CA SER A 211 -9.01 -2.47 2.46
C SER A 211 -9.30 -1.65 3.74
N PRO A 212 -8.62 -0.52 3.97
CA PRO A 212 -8.74 0.23 5.21
C PRO A 212 -10.17 0.71 5.50
N LEU A 213 -11.01 0.81 4.49
CA LEU A 213 -12.41 1.19 4.58
C LEU A 213 -13.38 -0.02 4.65
N GLY A 214 -12.88 -1.25 4.92
CA GLY A 214 -13.68 -2.47 4.98
C GLY A 214 -14.49 -2.72 3.69
N ARG A 215 -13.92 -2.45 2.53
CA ARG A 215 -14.60 -2.49 1.21
C ARG A 215 -15.88 -1.63 1.17
N GLY A 216 -15.92 -0.55 1.95
CA GLY A 216 -17.05 0.37 2.05
C GLY A 216 -18.11 -0.01 3.09
N GLN A 217 -18.07 -1.20 3.66
CA GLN A 217 -19.07 -1.66 4.63
C GLN A 217 -19.03 -0.86 5.95
N VAL A 218 -17.82 -0.47 6.38
CA VAL A 218 -17.59 0.27 7.63
C VAL A 218 -18.04 1.73 7.53
N LEU A 219 -18.17 2.27 6.33
CA LEU A 219 -18.53 3.69 6.12
C LEU A 219 -19.92 4.05 6.67
N ALA A 220 -20.84 3.08 6.72
CA ALA A 220 -22.20 3.27 7.23
C ALA A 220 -22.35 2.92 8.72
N ASP A 221 -21.26 2.57 9.42
CA ASP A 221 -21.34 2.29 10.85
C ASP A 221 -21.78 3.56 11.62
N PRO A 222 -22.82 3.48 12.48
CA PRO A 222 -23.36 4.67 13.15
C PRO A 222 -22.31 5.46 13.96
N ALA A 223 -21.35 4.78 14.58
CA ALA A 223 -20.28 5.44 15.32
C ALA A 223 -19.36 6.24 14.37
N ILE A 224 -18.99 5.65 13.22
CA ILE A 224 -18.18 6.33 12.21
C ILE A 224 -18.94 7.54 11.62
N VAL A 225 -20.24 7.39 11.31
CA VAL A 225 -21.08 8.48 10.81
C VAL A 225 -21.20 9.60 11.85
N SER A 226 -21.37 9.28 13.13
CA SER A 226 -21.40 10.27 14.20
C SER A 226 -20.09 11.07 14.29
N LEU A 227 -18.94 10.38 14.22
CA LEU A 227 -17.62 11.03 14.19
C LEU A 227 -17.42 11.90 12.95
N ALA A 228 -17.91 11.45 11.80
CA ALA A 228 -17.86 12.24 10.56
C ALA A 228 -18.61 13.57 10.73
N HIS A 229 -19.78 13.57 11.33
CA HIS A 229 -20.52 14.81 11.66
C HIS A 229 -19.78 15.67 12.68
N LYS A 230 -19.25 15.08 13.77
CA LYS A 230 -18.50 15.80 14.81
C LYS A 230 -17.31 16.59 14.22
N HIS A 231 -16.59 15.99 13.29
CA HIS A 231 -15.38 16.57 12.71
C HIS A 231 -15.62 17.31 11.38
N ALA A 232 -16.85 17.38 10.89
CA ALA A 232 -17.18 17.91 9.56
C ALA A 232 -16.30 17.28 8.45
N ARG A 233 -16.15 15.94 8.51
CA ARG A 233 -15.36 15.11 7.59
C ARG A 233 -16.24 13.96 7.05
N THR A 234 -15.74 13.30 6.01
CA THR A 234 -16.42 12.09 5.52
C THR A 234 -16.08 10.87 6.39
N PRO A 235 -16.93 9.83 6.41
CA PRO A 235 -16.63 8.57 7.07
C PRO A 235 -15.28 7.97 6.63
N ALA A 236 -14.91 8.10 5.35
CA ALA A 236 -13.64 7.63 4.82
C ALA A 236 -12.45 8.39 5.46
N GLN A 237 -12.54 9.72 5.54
CA GLN A 237 -11.52 10.54 6.18
C GLN A 237 -11.34 10.20 7.67
N ILE A 238 -12.42 9.94 8.41
CA ILE A 238 -12.36 9.51 9.82
C ILE A 238 -11.58 8.20 9.95
N ILE A 239 -11.90 7.18 9.15
CA ILE A 239 -11.24 5.88 9.23
C ILE A 239 -9.76 5.99 8.81
N LEU A 240 -9.46 6.72 7.75
CA LEU A 240 -8.07 6.93 7.31
C LEU A 240 -7.26 7.69 8.37
N ARG A 241 -7.84 8.72 8.99
CA ARG A 241 -7.19 9.45 10.09
C ARG A 241 -6.95 8.56 11.30
N TRP A 242 -7.90 7.70 11.67
CA TRP A 242 -7.75 6.71 12.73
C TRP A 242 -6.56 5.78 12.47
N HIS A 243 -6.42 5.25 11.24
CA HIS A 243 -5.26 4.44 10.89
C HIS A 243 -3.93 5.18 11.07
N LEU A 244 -3.87 6.42 10.59
CA LEU A 244 -2.67 7.25 10.72
C LEU A 244 -2.31 7.50 12.19
N GLN A 245 -3.30 7.75 13.06
CA GLN A 245 -3.09 7.96 14.49
C GLN A 245 -2.71 6.68 15.24
N LEU A 246 -3.12 5.50 14.74
CA LEU A 246 -2.61 4.21 15.22
C LEU A 246 -1.17 3.90 14.77
N GLY A 247 -0.56 4.76 13.94
CA GLY A 247 0.77 4.53 13.39
C GLY A 247 0.81 3.65 12.14
N ASN A 248 -0.34 3.20 11.63
CA ASN A 248 -0.41 2.36 10.44
C ASN A 248 -0.06 3.12 9.16
N LEU A 249 0.42 2.38 8.16
CA LEU A 249 0.42 2.75 6.74
C LEU A 249 -0.93 2.34 6.14
N VAL A 250 -1.45 3.10 5.17
CA VAL A 250 -2.75 2.81 4.54
C VAL A 250 -2.72 2.98 3.03
N ILE A 251 -3.48 2.13 2.33
CA ILE A 251 -3.61 2.15 0.87
C ILE A 251 -5.09 2.12 0.44
N PRO A 252 -5.86 3.21 0.70
CA PRO A 252 -7.21 3.29 0.19
C PRO A 252 -7.22 3.27 -1.35
N LYS A 253 -8.26 2.65 -1.92
CA LYS A 253 -8.55 2.68 -3.36
C LYS A 253 -9.72 3.61 -3.61
N ALA A 254 -9.61 4.45 -4.62
CA ALA A 254 -10.71 5.24 -5.16
C ALA A 254 -10.68 5.22 -6.69
N SER A 255 -11.86 5.37 -7.32
CA SER A 255 -12.01 5.35 -8.79
C SER A 255 -12.54 6.67 -9.37
N SER A 256 -12.74 7.69 -8.54
CA SER A 256 -13.09 9.04 -8.99
C SER A 256 -12.09 10.06 -8.46
N ALA A 257 -11.79 11.10 -9.23
CA ALA A 257 -10.88 12.17 -8.86
C ALA A 257 -11.28 12.84 -7.54
N GLU A 258 -12.58 13.02 -7.32
CA GLU A 258 -13.15 13.60 -6.12
C GLU A 258 -12.79 12.78 -4.86
N ARG A 259 -13.04 11.45 -4.89
CA ARG A 259 -12.70 10.56 -3.77
C ARG A 259 -11.19 10.41 -3.57
N ILE A 260 -10.40 10.46 -4.65
CA ILE A 260 -8.93 10.43 -4.56
C ILE A 260 -8.45 11.64 -3.76
N LYS A 261 -8.95 12.83 -4.09
CA LYS A 261 -8.62 14.08 -3.38
C LYS A 261 -9.15 14.05 -1.94
N GLU A 262 -10.40 13.62 -1.74
CA GLU A 262 -11.02 13.50 -0.40
C GLU A 262 -10.20 12.59 0.53
N ASN A 263 -9.82 11.39 0.06
CA ASN A 263 -9.03 10.45 0.84
C ASN A 263 -7.62 10.96 1.16
N PHE A 264 -7.09 11.91 0.39
CA PHE A 264 -5.80 12.52 0.64
C PHE A 264 -5.87 13.61 1.74
N ASP A 265 -7.02 14.26 1.91
CA ASP A 265 -7.26 15.36 2.84
C ASP A 265 -7.54 14.85 4.27
N VAL A 266 -6.51 14.27 4.91
CA VAL A 266 -6.62 13.61 6.23
C VAL A 266 -5.55 14.05 7.24
N PHE A 267 -4.75 15.05 6.91
CA PHE A 267 -3.62 15.47 7.74
C PHE A 267 -3.87 16.74 8.58
N ASP A 268 -4.99 17.44 8.36
CA ASP A 268 -5.30 18.75 8.94
C ASP A 268 -6.25 18.73 10.16
N PHE A 269 -6.74 17.55 10.55
CA PHE A 269 -7.57 17.35 11.73
C PHE A 269 -7.06 16.18 12.59
N GLU A 270 -7.55 16.05 13.82
CA GLU A 270 -7.14 15.01 14.77
C GLU A 270 -8.38 14.42 15.47
N LEU A 271 -8.39 13.11 15.65
CA LEU A 271 -9.35 12.41 16.50
C LEU A 271 -8.87 12.47 17.95
N ASP A 272 -9.74 12.81 18.88
CA ASP A 272 -9.40 12.80 20.30
C ASP A 272 -9.38 11.36 20.87
N SER A 273 -8.96 11.20 22.13
CA SER A 273 -8.89 9.88 22.76
C SER A 273 -10.24 9.18 22.84
N GLY A 274 -11.33 9.91 23.09
CA GLY A 274 -12.68 9.37 23.12
C GLY A 274 -13.14 8.87 21.74
N ASP A 275 -12.75 9.56 20.66
CA ASP A 275 -13.00 9.14 19.29
C ASP A 275 -12.24 7.85 18.96
N MET A 276 -10.96 7.79 19.34
CA MET A 276 -10.12 6.60 19.14
C MET A 276 -10.68 5.39 19.91
N ASP A 277 -11.09 5.58 21.16
CA ASP A 277 -11.71 4.53 21.98
C ASP A 277 -13.06 4.08 21.40
N GLY A 278 -13.87 5.04 20.90
CA GLY A 278 -15.12 4.73 20.20
C GLY A 278 -14.91 3.84 18.99
N ILE A 279 -13.89 4.10 18.16
CA ILE A 279 -13.55 3.26 17.03
C ILE A 279 -12.95 1.92 17.49
N ALA A 280 -12.13 1.91 18.56
CA ALA A 280 -11.60 0.68 19.14
C ALA A 280 -12.71 -0.28 19.57
N GLY A 281 -13.84 0.24 20.08
CA GLY A 281 -15.03 -0.54 20.43
C GLY A 281 -15.76 -1.21 19.26
N LEU A 282 -15.38 -0.91 18.00
CA LEU A 282 -16.02 -1.50 16.81
C LEU A 282 -15.43 -2.85 16.39
N GLU A 283 -14.39 -3.35 17.07
CA GLU A 283 -13.79 -4.66 16.77
C GLU A 283 -14.83 -5.79 16.77
N ARG A 284 -14.86 -6.57 15.71
CA ARG A 284 -15.80 -7.70 15.52
C ARG A 284 -15.11 -8.96 15.01
N HIS A 285 -13.78 -8.92 14.80
CA HIS A 285 -13.04 -9.97 14.12
C HIS A 285 -13.60 -10.30 12.72
N HIS A 286 -14.24 -9.32 12.09
CA HIS A 286 -14.95 -9.48 10.83
C HIS A 286 -14.04 -9.21 9.64
N ARG A 287 -13.69 -10.26 8.88
CA ARG A 287 -12.95 -10.15 7.62
C ARG A 287 -13.89 -9.89 6.46
N THR A 288 -13.47 -9.01 5.55
CA THR A 288 -14.12 -8.80 4.25
C THR A 288 -13.39 -9.55 3.13
N GLY A 289 -12.16 -9.96 3.38
CA GLY A 289 -11.30 -10.75 2.50
C GLY A 289 -11.12 -12.19 2.98
N SER A 290 -10.23 -12.92 2.29
CA SER A 290 -9.89 -14.31 2.65
C SER A 290 -9.07 -14.37 3.92
N HIS A 291 -9.24 -15.44 4.70
CA HIS A 291 -8.33 -15.75 5.81
C HIS A 291 -7.00 -16.24 5.25
N PRO A 292 -5.84 -15.75 5.75
CA PRO A 292 -4.53 -16.13 5.21
C PRO A 292 -4.25 -17.63 5.19
N ASP A 293 -4.70 -18.36 6.19
CA ASP A 293 -4.47 -19.81 6.30
C ASP A 293 -5.29 -20.62 5.28
N ASN A 294 -6.25 -20.00 4.63
CA ASN A 294 -7.11 -20.66 3.61
C ASN A 294 -6.65 -20.35 2.17
N VAL A 295 -5.55 -19.59 2.00
CA VAL A 295 -5.01 -19.24 0.68
C VAL A 295 -3.74 -20.01 0.40
N ASN A 296 -3.75 -20.81 -0.71
CA ASN A 296 -2.63 -21.63 -1.17
C ASN A 296 -2.37 -21.48 -2.67
#